data_0597c3ead63f8931056ee7ef2a4854b9
#
_entry.id   0597c3ead63f8931056ee7ef2a4854b9
#
_cell.length_a   1.000
_cell.length_b   1.000
_cell.length_c   1.000
_cell.angle_alpha   90.00
_cell.angle_beta   90.00
_cell.angle_gamma   90.00
#
_symmetry.space_group_name_H-M   'P 1'
#
loop_
_entity.id
_entity.type
_entity.pdbx_description
1 polymer ?
#
loop_
_entity_poly.entity_id
_entity_poly.type
_entity_poly.pdbx_seq_one_letter_code
_entity_poly.pdbx_strand_id
1 'polypeptide(L)'
;VANASNNQVYVANGAGSGVWTSKDHILTTVIDNVSSADKIYIPIPYAGTITRVVSVLEAAIASSNATITVKNAAAATMGTITVAHASSAAGNIDTLTSLSNNTVANDSFITIETNGASSNTAKLFLSVVVGRS
;
A
#
# COMPACT_ATOMS: atom_id res chain seq x y z
N VAL A 1 30.11 18.22 6.36
CA VAL A 1 28.86 17.41 6.32
C VAL A 1 28.20 17.65 4.98
N ALA A 2 27.88 16.57 4.26
CA ALA A 2 27.11 16.68 3.02
C ALA A 2 25.73 17.29 3.32
N ASN A 3 25.29 18.22 2.47
CA ASN A 3 23.96 18.80 2.61
C ASN A 3 22.88 17.75 2.34
N ALA A 4 21.82 17.75 3.15
CA ALA A 4 20.65 16.95 2.90
C ALA A 4 19.97 17.37 1.60
N SER A 5 19.57 16.42 0.78
CA SER A 5 18.55 16.66 -0.22
C SER A 5 17.19 16.81 0.48
N ASN A 6 16.25 17.49 -0.18
CA ASN A 6 14.90 17.62 0.37
C ASN A 6 14.34 16.23 0.77
N ASN A 7 13.62 16.20 1.88
CA ASN A 7 12.97 14.99 2.43
C ASN A 7 13.89 13.89 2.97
N GLN A 8 15.15 14.20 3.24
CA GLN A 8 16.05 13.29 3.93
C GLN A 8 16.14 13.61 5.43
N VAL A 9 16.36 12.60 6.23
CA VAL A 9 16.71 12.71 7.65
C VAL A 9 18.12 12.20 7.87
N TYR A 10 18.85 12.82 8.78
CA TYR A 10 20.18 12.36 9.17
C TYR A 10 20.02 11.28 10.24
N VAL A 11 20.46 10.08 9.94
CA VAL A 11 20.41 8.95 10.88
C VAL A 11 21.80 8.70 11.40
N ALA A 12 21.99 8.90 12.72
CA ALA A 12 23.24 8.62 13.39
C ALA A 12 23.50 7.11 13.43
N ASN A 13 24.75 6.71 13.15
CA ASN A 13 25.15 5.31 13.14
C ASN A 13 25.83 4.84 14.44
N GLY A 14 25.82 5.66 15.49
CA GLY A 14 26.42 5.35 16.78
C GLY A 14 27.94 5.52 16.86
N ALA A 15 28.62 5.84 15.75
CA ALA A 15 30.08 6.01 15.67
C ALA A 15 30.50 7.47 15.45
N GLY A 16 29.68 8.42 15.84
CA GLY A 16 29.95 9.85 15.65
C GLY A 16 29.74 10.37 14.23
N SER A 17 29.18 9.54 13.36
CA SER A 17 28.77 9.88 12.01
C SER A 17 27.34 9.38 11.72
N GLY A 18 26.88 9.56 10.51
CA GLY A 18 25.55 9.09 10.10
C GLY A 18 25.39 9.26 8.58
N VAL A 19 24.22 8.91 8.11
CA VAL A 19 23.87 9.01 6.69
C VAL A 19 22.56 9.78 6.51
N TRP A 20 22.44 10.48 5.40
CA TRP A 20 21.18 11.04 4.96
C TRP A 20 20.35 9.96 4.30
N THR A 21 19.12 9.75 4.77
CA THR A 21 18.20 8.76 4.22
C THR A 21 16.85 9.40 3.90
N SER A 22 16.22 8.93 2.84
CA SER A 22 14.85 9.38 2.49
C SER A 22 13.88 8.91 3.56
N LYS A 23 12.95 9.77 3.92
CA LYS A 23 11.90 9.46 4.88
C LYS A 23 10.69 8.87 4.15
N ASP A 24 10.36 7.63 4.47
CA ASP A 24 9.14 7.02 3.98
C ASP A 24 7.90 7.67 4.60
N HIS A 25 6.83 7.70 3.84
CA HIS A 25 5.50 8.12 4.26
C HIS A 25 4.56 6.95 4.23
N ILE A 26 3.79 6.74 5.28
CA ILE A 26 2.85 5.63 5.38
C ILE A 26 1.44 6.17 5.34
N LEU A 27 0.66 5.70 4.38
CA LEU A 27 -0.76 6.01 4.23
C LEU A 27 -1.57 4.77 4.57
N THR A 28 -2.63 4.94 5.34
CA THR A 28 -3.50 3.83 5.75
C THR A 28 -4.92 4.04 5.25
N THR A 29 -5.60 2.95 4.94
CA THR A 29 -7.01 2.94 4.57
C THR A 29 -7.66 1.61 4.93
N VAL A 30 -8.97 1.54 4.78
CA VAL A 30 -9.77 0.34 5.06
C VAL A 30 -10.73 0.11 3.89
N ILE A 31 -10.81 -1.13 3.44
CA ILE A 31 -11.91 -1.63 2.61
C ILE A 31 -12.93 -2.23 3.57
N ASP A 32 -14.15 -1.70 3.60
CA ASP A 32 -15.19 -2.13 4.55
C ASP A 32 -15.70 -3.54 4.30
N ASN A 33 -15.71 -3.96 3.03
CA ASN A 33 -16.04 -5.33 2.66
C ASN A 33 -15.22 -5.76 1.44
N VAL A 34 -14.21 -6.58 1.67
CA VAL A 34 -13.33 -7.09 0.61
C VAL A 34 -14.05 -8.02 -0.37
N SER A 35 -15.20 -8.57 0.05
CA SER A 35 -16.05 -9.46 -0.76
C SER A 35 -17.06 -8.72 -1.64
N SER A 36 -17.07 -7.40 -1.63
CA SER A 36 -17.87 -6.55 -2.54
C SER A 36 -16.96 -5.74 -3.45
N ALA A 37 -17.31 -5.61 -4.71
CA ALA A 37 -16.56 -4.75 -5.63
C ALA A 37 -16.63 -3.30 -5.13
N ASP A 38 -15.48 -2.69 -4.91
CA ASP A 38 -15.34 -1.34 -4.39
C ASP A 38 -14.07 -0.68 -4.92
N LYS A 39 -14.04 0.64 -4.85
CA LYS A 39 -12.90 1.46 -5.22
C LYS A 39 -12.68 2.55 -4.19
N ILE A 40 -11.48 2.58 -3.63
CA ILE A 40 -11.05 3.58 -2.65
C ILE A 40 -10.00 4.49 -3.30
N TYR A 41 -10.10 5.78 -3.05
CA TYR A 41 -9.12 6.78 -3.45
C TYR A 41 -8.25 7.16 -2.24
N ILE A 42 -6.93 7.12 -2.42
CA ILE A 42 -5.97 7.56 -1.41
C ILE A 42 -5.24 8.78 -1.96
N PRO A 43 -5.42 9.97 -1.36
CA PRO A 43 -4.67 11.15 -1.77
C PRO A 43 -3.17 11.00 -1.46
N ILE A 44 -2.34 11.45 -2.38
CA ILE A 44 -0.88 11.44 -2.26
C ILE A 44 -0.41 12.90 -2.18
N PRO A 45 -0.08 13.40 -0.99
CA PRO A 45 0.30 14.82 -0.84
C PRO A 45 1.72 15.13 -1.30
N TYR A 46 2.58 14.13 -1.51
CA TYR A 46 3.98 14.31 -1.88
C TYR A 46 4.39 13.39 -3.02
N ALA A 47 5.20 13.89 -3.94
CA ALA A 47 5.80 13.06 -4.97
C ALA A 47 6.71 11.99 -4.38
N GLY A 48 6.72 10.81 -4.99
CA GLY A 48 7.54 9.70 -4.54
C GLY A 48 7.31 8.42 -5.34
N THR A 49 7.73 7.32 -4.74
CA THR A 49 7.57 5.98 -5.32
C THR A 49 6.87 5.09 -4.30
N ILE A 50 5.79 4.43 -4.70
CA ILE A 50 5.16 3.40 -3.87
C ILE A 50 6.09 2.18 -3.84
N THR A 51 6.55 1.81 -2.67
CA THR A 51 7.54 0.73 -2.50
C THR A 51 6.92 -0.55 -1.95
N ARG A 52 5.79 -0.41 -1.25
CA ARG A 52 5.16 -1.54 -0.58
C ARG A 52 3.69 -1.24 -0.28
N VAL A 53 2.85 -2.27 -0.37
CA VAL A 53 1.48 -2.26 0.16
C VAL A 53 1.31 -3.51 1.02
N VAL A 54 0.80 -3.32 2.23
CA VAL A 54 0.54 -4.41 3.18
C VAL A 54 -0.94 -4.41 3.52
N SER A 55 -1.55 -5.57 3.56
CA SER A 55 -2.94 -5.74 3.99
C SER A 55 -3.07 -6.70 5.15
N VAL A 56 -4.07 -6.46 6.00
CA VAL A 56 -4.45 -7.37 7.11
C VAL A 56 -5.94 -7.63 7.01
N LEU A 57 -6.31 -8.91 6.96
CA LEU A 57 -7.70 -9.35 6.88
C LEU A 57 -8.33 -9.40 8.29
N GLU A 58 -9.54 -8.86 8.42
CA GLU A 58 -10.26 -8.85 9.72
C GLU A 58 -10.91 -10.18 10.06
N ALA A 59 -11.44 -10.89 9.06
CA ALA A 59 -12.17 -12.15 9.25
C ALA A 59 -12.03 -13.04 8.02
N ALA A 60 -12.31 -14.33 8.17
CA ALA A 60 -12.25 -15.27 7.05
C ALA A 60 -13.22 -14.90 5.92
N ILE A 61 -12.73 -15.00 4.70
CA ILE A 61 -13.53 -14.92 3.47
C ILE A 61 -13.76 -16.33 2.91
N ALA A 62 -14.71 -16.49 2.02
CA ALA A 62 -15.10 -17.79 1.48
C ALA A 62 -15.38 -17.74 -0.03
N SER A 63 -15.60 -18.91 -0.62
CA SER A 63 -15.97 -19.14 -2.01
C SER A 63 -14.88 -18.88 -3.04
N SER A 64 -14.25 -17.72 -3.02
CA SER A 64 -13.21 -17.32 -3.99
C SER A 64 -12.22 -16.37 -3.36
N ASN A 65 -11.03 -16.26 -3.94
CA ASN A 65 -10.04 -15.28 -3.54
C ASN A 65 -10.54 -13.85 -3.82
N ALA A 66 -10.24 -12.93 -2.94
CA ALA A 66 -10.40 -11.51 -3.22
C ALA A 66 -9.14 -10.97 -3.90
N THR A 67 -9.33 -10.25 -4.99
CA THR A 67 -8.23 -9.61 -5.72
C THR A 67 -8.29 -8.11 -5.51
N ILE A 68 -7.19 -7.56 -4.99
CA ILE A 68 -7.04 -6.14 -4.69
C ILE A 68 -6.04 -5.56 -5.68
N THR A 69 -6.51 -4.69 -6.55
CA THR A 69 -5.68 -4.03 -7.57
C THR A 69 -5.33 -2.61 -7.14
N VAL A 70 -4.06 -2.28 -7.13
CA VAL A 70 -3.55 -0.94 -6.85
C VAL A 70 -3.22 -0.25 -8.16
N LYS A 71 -3.75 0.96 -8.39
CA LYS A 71 -3.56 1.73 -9.62
C LYS A 71 -3.11 3.15 -9.33
N ASN A 72 -2.35 3.74 -10.24
CA ASN A 72 -2.02 5.16 -10.19
C ASN A 72 -3.15 6.05 -10.72
N ALA A 73 -2.96 7.36 -10.68
CA ALA A 73 -3.96 8.34 -11.15
C ALA A 73 -4.29 8.23 -12.64
N ALA A 74 -3.40 7.67 -13.46
CA ALA A 74 -3.62 7.37 -14.87
C ALA A 74 -4.33 6.02 -15.10
N ALA A 75 -4.83 5.39 -14.04
CA ALA A 75 -5.45 4.07 -14.03
C ALA A 75 -4.52 2.90 -14.46
N ALA A 76 -3.22 3.12 -14.51
CA ALA A 76 -2.24 2.07 -14.76
C ALA A 76 -2.06 1.21 -13.50
N THR A 77 -2.13 -0.11 -13.67
CA THR A 77 -1.94 -1.06 -12.57
C THR A 77 -0.52 -1.00 -12.05
N MET A 78 -0.38 -0.83 -10.75
CA MET A 78 0.90 -0.92 -10.03
C MET A 78 1.19 -2.35 -9.58
N GLY A 79 0.18 -3.06 -9.14
CA GLY A 79 0.28 -4.44 -8.70
C GLY A 79 -1.03 -4.94 -8.11
N THR A 80 -1.03 -6.21 -7.70
CA THR A 80 -2.23 -6.89 -7.19
C THR A 80 -1.88 -7.70 -5.95
N ILE A 81 -2.73 -7.61 -4.92
CA ILE A 81 -2.73 -8.52 -3.77
C ILE A 81 -3.82 -9.55 -3.99
N THR A 82 -3.51 -10.82 -3.80
CA THR A 82 -4.49 -11.89 -3.76
C THR A 82 -4.71 -12.33 -2.32
N VAL A 83 -5.87 -12.02 -1.77
CA VAL A 83 -6.29 -12.51 -0.46
C VAL A 83 -6.92 -13.88 -0.67
N ALA A 84 -6.22 -14.93 -0.26
CA ALA A 84 -6.68 -16.29 -0.44
C ALA A 84 -7.88 -16.58 0.45
N HIS A 85 -8.93 -17.23 -0.08
CA HIS A 85 -10.07 -17.67 0.72
C HIS A 85 -9.76 -18.96 1.49
N ALA A 86 -8.97 -19.84 0.89
CA ALA A 86 -8.57 -21.09 1.53
C ALA A 86 -7.67 -20.80 2.74
N SER A 87 -8.10 -21.28 3.90
CA SER A 87 -7.43 -21.06 5.19
C SER A 87 -7.34 -19.59 5.62
N SER A 88 -8.18 -18.72 5.08
CA SER A 88 -8.23 -17.34 5.52
C SER A 88 -8.72 -17.22 6.96
N ALA A 89 -8.15 -16.28 7.70
CA ALA A 89 -8.47 -16.01 9.10
C ALA A 89 -8.23 -14.55 9.44
N ALA A 90 -8.78 -14.12 10.56
CA ALA A 90 -8.45 -12.81 11.12
C ALA A 90 -6.93 -12.71 11.36
N GLY A 91 -6.35 -11.58 10.95
CA GLY A 91 -4.92 -11.33 11.09
C GLY A 91 -4.06 -11.83 9.93
N ASN A 92 -4.63 -12.45 8.89
CA ASN A 92 -3.86 -12.82 7.69
C ASN A 92 -3.29 -11.58 7.03
N ILE A 93 -1.99 -11.64 6.75
CA ILE A 93 -1.21 -10.55 6.16
C ILE A 93 -0.81 -10.93 4.74
N ASP A 94 -1.07 -10.02 3.80
CA ASP A 94 -0.55 -10.11 2.44
C ASP A 94 0.29 -8.87 2.13
N THR A 95 1.36 -9.04 1.37
CA THR A 95 2.29 -7.97 1.05
C THR A 95 2.56 -7.90 -0.45
N LEU A 96 2.45 -6.71 -1.01
CA LEU A 96 2.81 -6.40 -2.39
C LEU A 96 4.10 -5.56 -2.40
N THR A 97 5.16 -6.11 -2.97
CA THR A 97 6.47 -5.45 -3.12
C THR A 97 6.93 -5.38 -4.58
N SER A 98 6.34 -6.23 -5.45
CA SER A 98 6.62 -6.19 -6.88
C SER A 98 5.65 -5.23 -7.55
N LEU A 99 6.06 -3.97 -7.66
CA LEU A 99 5.26 -2.87 -8.19
C LEU A 99 5.86 -2.32 -9.48
N SER A 100 4.98 -1.92 -10.41
CA SER A 100 5.32 -1.17 -11.63
C SER A 100 4.46 0.09 -11.71
N ASN A 101 4.78 1.03 -12.59
CA ASN A 101 4.03 2.30 -12.71
C ASN A 101 3.80 3.02 -11.36
N ASN A 102 4.70 2.82 -10.42
CA ASN A 102 4.55 3.13 -9.00
C ASN A 102 5.11 4.51 -8.59
N THR A 103 5.57 5.31 -9.56
CA THR A 103 5.91 6.71 -9.33
C THR A 103 4.63 7.54 -9.24
N VAL A 104 4.53 8.35 -8.20
CA VAL A 104 3.37 9.21 -7.94
C VAL A 104 3.79 10.68 -7.87
N ALA A 105 2.96 11.54 -8.39
CA ALA A 105 3.18 12.99 -8.36
C ALA A 105 2.69 13.60 -7.05
N ASN A 106 3.14 14.82 -6.79
CA ASN A 106 2.62 15.67 -5.73
C ASN A 106 1.15 16.00 -5.98
N ASP A 107 0.35 16.06 -4.92
CA ASP A 107 -1.09 16.37 -4.98
C ASP A 107 -1.88 15.49 -5.96
N SER A 108 -1.54 14.22 -6.00
CA SER A 108 -2.13 13.19 -6.84
C SER A 108 -2.94 12.20 -6.00
N PHE A 109 -3.29 11.06 -6.56
CA PHE A 109 -3.96 9.98 -5.84
C PHE A 109 -3.57 8.62 -6.42
N ILE A 110 -3.83 7.58 -5.64
CA ILE A 110 -3.88 6.18 -6.10
C ILE A 110 -5.27 5.62 -5.83
N THR A 111 -5.63 4.55 -6.51
CA THR A 111 -6.85 3.80 -6.23
C THR A 111 -6.52 2.38 -5.80
N ILE A 112 -7.33 1.87 -4.90
CA ILE A 112 -7.33 0.47 -4.49
C ILE A 112 -8.70 -0.10 -4.82
N GLU A 113 -8.73 -1.13 -5.65
CA GLU A 113 -9.96 -1.73 -6.17
C GLU A 113 -10.06 -3.19 -5.76
N THR A 114 -11.19 -3.59 -5.17
CA THR A 114 -11.50 -5.00 -4.93
C THR A 114 -12.43 -5.54 -6.01
N ASN A 115 -12.22 -6.79 -6.42
CA ASN A 115 -13.01 -7.43 -7.47
C ASN A 115 -14.40 -7.94 -7.01
N GLY A 116 -14.64 -8.02 -5.71
CA GLY A 116 -15.89 -8.52 -5.15
C GLY A 116 -16.19 -10.00 -5.45
N ALA A 117 -15.17 -10.80 -5.71
CA ALA A 117 -15.36 -12.20 -6.12
C ALA A 117 -15.59 -13.16 -4.94
N SER A 118 -15.28 -12.74 -3.72
CA SER A 118 -15.41 -13.57 -2.53
C SER A 118 -16.79 -13.48 -1.88
N SER A 119 -16.99 -14.19 -0.79
CA SER A 119 -18.17 -14.08 0.07
C SER A 119 -17.75 -13.97 1.53
N ASN A 120 -18.68 -13.70 2.42
CA ASN A 120 -18.54 -13.24 3.78
C ASN A 120 -18.03 -11.79 3.85
N THR A 121 -18.67 -11.01 4.68
CA THR A 121 -18.25 -9.63 4.95
C THR A 121 -17.00 -9.65 5.82
N ALA A 122 -15.93 -9.05 5.32
CA ALA A 122 -14.68 -8.88 6.06
C ALA A 122 -14.01 -7.58 5.64
N LYS A 123 -13.51 -6.83 6.62
CA LYS A 123 -12.70 -5.65 6.35
C LYS A 123 -11.27 -6.06 5.97
N LEU A 124 -10.67 -5.22 5.16
CA LEU A 124 -9.25 -5.30 4.83
C LEU A 124 -8.57 -3.98 5.17
N PHE A 125 -7.66 -4.02 6.12
CA PHE A 125 -6.84 -2.86 6.50
C PHE A 125 -5.61 -2.82 5.62
N LEU A 126 -5.28 -1.63 5.10
CA LEU A 126 -4.16 -1.47 4.17
C LEU A 126 -3.21 -0.36 4.64
N SER A 127 -1.93 -0.59 4.45
CA SER A 127 -0.88 0.41 4.57
C SER A 127 -0.11 0.51 3.26
N VAL A 128 0.06 1.73 2.77
CA VAL A 128 0.81 2.04 1.55
C VAL A 128 2.06 2.83 1.94
N VAL A 129 3.22 2.32 1.58
CA VAL A 129 4.51 2.96 1.86
C VAL A 129 4.96 3.75 0.65
N VAL A 130 5.15 5.03 0.83
CA VAL A 130 5.63 5.96 -0.20
C VAL A 130 7.06 6.39 0.16
N GLY A 131 8.03 5.97 -0.63
CA GLY A 131 9.39 6.53 -0.57
C GLY A 131 9.37 7.91 -1.20
N ARG A 132 9.63 8.95 -0.42
CA ARG A 132 9.60 10.35 -0.91
C ARG A 132 10.81 10.64 -1.79
N SER A 133 10.55 11.31 -2.86
CA SER A 133 11.60 11.83 -3.76
C SER A 133 11.93 13.30 -3.48
#